data_fcdb72842f934734361ea7a1ec23076f
#
_entry.id   fcdb72842f934734361ea7a1ec23076f
#
_cell.length_a   1.000
_cell.length_b   1.000
_cell.length_c   1.000
_cell.angle_alpha   90.00
_cell.angle_beta   90.00
_cell.angle_gamma   90.00
#
_symmetry.space_group_name_H-M   'P 1'
#
loop_
_entity.id
_entity.type
_entity.pdbx_description
1 polymer ?
#
loop_
_entity_poly.entity_id
_entity_poly.type
_entity_poly.pdbx_seq_one_letter_code
_entity_poly.pdbx_strand_id
1 'polypeptide(L)'
;MHRLYTMYRYNTLNEVIWQKTPDAGESEFWYDRVGRMVVSQNAEQKVHLDPQYQYSYTLYDSLGRISEVGQRVTATAMTWNTAFDEDDLNDWLDNSTPEQITRTWYDTSGFDISNANFDQNNLRSRVSCMAYYQTDDSLYQHAVHYDYDIHGNVQNLLREITSLHSFEQGYKKVSYDYDLVSGNVNHVYYQDDDVDQFTHNYLYDADNRLEDVRT
;
A
#
# COMPACT_ATOMS: atom_id res chain seq x y z
N MET A 1 17.57 10.28 34.71
CA MET A 1 17.90 9.32 33.64
C MET A 1 16.59 8.90 33.01
N HIS A 2 16.27 9.40 31.80
CA HIS A 2 15.06 8.99 31.07
C HIS A 2 15.24 7.56 30.60
N ARG A 3 14.42 6.66 31.08
CA ARG A 3 14.38 5.28 30.58
C ARG A 3 13.35 5.23 29.45
N LEU A 4 13.82 5.32 28.21
CA LEU A 4 13.02 5.09 27.01
C LEU A 4 12.93 3.58 26.80
N TYR A 5 11.79 2.98 27.09
CA TYR A 5 11.57 1.55 26.87
C TYR A 5 10.26 1.31 26.11
N THR A 6 10.29 0.29 25.26
CA THR A 6 9.11 -0.22 24.58
C THR A 6 8.53 -1.40 25.36
N MET A 7 7.22 -1.45 25.50
CA MET A 7 6.50 -2.53 26.18
C MET A 7 5.56 -3.21 25.19
N TYR A 8 5.39 -4.53 25.38
CA TYR A 8 4.48 -5.34 24.59
C TYR A 8 3.59 -6.20 25.48
N ARG A 9 2.38 -6.49 25.00
CA ARG A 9 1.53 -7.55 25.57
C ARG A 9 1.14 -8.49 24.42
N TYR A 10 1.09 -9.78 24.77
CA TYR A 10 0.82 -10.85 23.83
C TYR A 10 -0.43 -11.59 24.26
N ASN A 11 -1.15 -12.16 23.31
CA ASN A 11 -2.22 -13.12 23.58
C ASN A 11 -1.64 -14.54 23.72
N THR A 12 -2.52 -15.53 23.90
CA THR A 12 -2.13 -16.95 24.05
C THR A 12 -1.56 -17.57 22.77
N LEU A 13 -1.74 -16.94 21.61
CA LEU A 13 -1.17 -17.33 20.31
C LEU A 13 0.17 -16.65 20.02
N ASN A 14 0.70 -15.90 21.00
CA ASN A 14 1.94 -15.13 20.90
C ASN A 14 1.88 -13.98 19.87
N GLU A 15 0.70 -13.44 19.61
CA GLU A 15 0.49 -12.27 18.79
C GLU A 15 0.55 -11.00 19.66
N VAL A 16 1.16 -9.92 19.17
CA VAL A 16 1.23 -8.63 19.87
C VAL A 16 -0.14 -7.97 19.83
N ILE A 17 -0.84 -7.91 20.95
CA ILE A 17 -2.17 -7.26 21.06
C ILE A 17 -2.11 -5.82 21.56
N TRP A 18 -1.00 -5.42 22.15
CA TRP A 18 -0.77 -4.06 22.65
C TRP A 18 0.72 -3.75 22.68
N GLN A 19 1.04 -2.53 22.31
CA GLN A 19 2.39 -1.97 22.32
C GLN A 19 2.37 -0.56 22.89
N LYS A 20 3.43 -0.20 23.63
CA LYS A 20 3.69 1.19 24.03
C LYS A 20 5.11 1.56 23.71
N THR A 21 5.28 2.63 22.95
CA THR A 21 6.60 3.21 22.66
C THR A 21 6.70 4.59 23.26
N PRO A 22 7.94 5.11 23.53
CA PRO A 22 8.12 6.44 24.08
C PRO A 22 7.61 7.56 23.19
N ASP A 23 7.72 7.40 21.87
CA ASP A 23 7.43 8.45 20.89
C ASP A 23 6.00 8.36 20.31
N ALA A 24 5.52 7.14 19.98
CA ALA A 24 4.23 6.94 19.34
C ALA A 24 3.08 6.59 20.31
N GLY A 25 3.37 6.48 21.63
CA GLY A 25 2.34 6.14 22.62
C GLY A 25 1.87 4.70 22.53
N GLU A 26 0.59 4.47 22.78
CA GLU A 26 -0.02 3.15 22.86
C GLU A 26 -0.72 2.76 21.55
N SER A 27 -0.52 1.52 21.11
CA SER A 27 -1.21 0.91 19.97
C SER A 27 -1.82 -0.42 20.37
N GLU A 28 -2.98 -0.72 19.80
CA GLU A 28 -3.69 -1.99 19.97
C GLU A 28 -3.88 -2.67 18.62
N PHE A 29 -3.91 -4.03 18.63
CA PHE A 29 -3.95 -4.83 17.42
C PHE A 29 -4.94 -5.98 17.60
N TRP A 30 -5.75 -6.22 16.57
CA TRP A 30 -6.74 -7.29 16.53
C TRP A 30 -6.51 -8.17 15.30
N TYR A 31 -6.68 -9.46 15.51
CA TYR A 31 -6.34 -10.50 14.55
C TYR A 31 -7.56 -11.33 14.22
N ASP A 32 -7.63 -11.81 12.98
CA ASP A 32 -8.62 -12.78 12.56
C ASP A 32 -8.29 -14.21 13.08
N ARG A 33 -9.17 -15.15 12.79
CA ARG A 33 -9.01 -16.57 13.22
C ARG A 33 -7.82 -17.30 12.60
N VAL A 34 -7.19 -16.74 11.55
CA VAL A 34 -5.99 -17.31 10.92
C VAL A 34 -4.71 -16.56 11.30
N GLY A 35 -4.79 -15.61 12.25
CA GLY A 35 -3.66 -14.89 12.81
C GLY A 35 -3.18 -13.71 11.94
N ARG A 36 -4.03 -13.18 11.04
CA ARG A 36 -3.70 -11.97 10.27
C ARG A 36 -4.23 -10.74 11.02
N MET A 37 -3.45 -9.68 11.09
CA MET A 37 -3.88 -8.42 11.68
C MET A 37 -4.95 -7.76 10.76
N VAL A 38 -6.16 -7.62 11.27
CA VAL A 38 -7.29 -7.04 10.53
C VAL A 38 -7.62 -5.63 10.95
N VAL A 39 -7.37 -5.26 12.22
CA VAL A 39 -7.63 -3.92 12.75
C VAL A 39 -6.49 -3.52 13.68
N SER A 40 -6.17 -2.23 13.69
CA SER A 40 -5.26 -1.62 14.66
C SER A 40 -5.73 -0.23 15.04
N GLN A 41 -5.30 0.23 16.23
CA GLN A 41 -5.58 1.58 16.73
C GLN A 41 -4.34 2.14 17.40
N ASN A 42 -3.87 3.29 16.97
CA ASN A 42 -2.76 4.01 17.58
C ASN A 42 -3.23 5.05 18.60
N ALA A 43 -2.28 5.70 19.29
CA ALA A 43 -2.59 6.68 20.34
C ALA A 43 -3.36 7.90 19.79
N GLU A 44 -3.06 8.34 18.57
CA GLU A 44 -3.71 9.47 17.92
C GLU A 44 -5.17 9.14 17.59
N GLN A 45 -5.43 7.95 17.05
CA GLN A 45 -6.78 7.47 16.73
C GLN A 45 -7.66 7.30 17.98
N LYS A 46 -7.05 7.07 19.17
CA LYS A 46 -7.78 6.99 20.44
C LYS A 46 -8.27 8.34 20.95
N VAL A 47 -7.59 9.43 20.60
CA VAL A 47 -7.86 10.77 21.16
C VAL A 47 -8.90 11.55 20.36
N HIS A 48 -9.06 11.25 19.08
CA HIS A 48 -9.71 12.16 18.14
C HIS A 48 -11.22 12.19 18.14
N LEU A 49 -11.95 11.22 18.67
CA LEU A 49 -13.38 11.10 18.33
C LEU A 49 -14.28 10.55 19.44
N ASP A 50 -14.44 11.28 20.55
CA ASP A 50 -15.56 11.00 21.47
C ASP A 50 -16.85 11.65 20.93
N PRO A 51 -17.94 10.92 20.61
CA PRO A 51 -18.23 9.49 20.89
C PRO A 51 -17.86 8.47 19.79
N GLN A 52 -17.06 8.82 18.81
CA GLN A 52 -16.67 7.93 17.72
C GLN A 52 -15.27 7.37 17.95
N TYR A 53 -14.98 6.22 17.35
CA TYR A 53 -13.67 5.58 17.34
C TYR A 53 -13.09 5.64 15.93
N GLN A 54 -11.78 5.78 15.82
CA GLN A 54 -11.05 5.66 14.57
C GLN A 54 -10.08 4.49 14.65
N TYR A 55 -10.03 3.70 13.58
CA TYR A 55 -9.18 2.52 13.47
C TYR A 55 -8.53 2.43 12.10
N SER A 56 -7.35 1.84 12.00
CA SER A 56 -6.82 1.36 10.74
C SER A 56 -7.28 -0.08 10.51
N TYR A 57 -7.58 -0.45 9.26
CA TYR A 57 -8.00 -1.81 8.93
C TYR A 57 -7.23 -2.36 7.73
N THR A 58 -7.19 -3.68 7.62
CA THR A 58 -6.57 -4.41 6.52
C THR A 58 -7.48 -5.55 6.11
N LEU A 59 -7.86 -5.59 4.82
CA LEU A 59 -8.59 -6.69 4.22
C LEU A 59 -7.65 -7.53 3.35
N TYR A 60 -7.99 -8.80 3.22
CA TYR A 60 -7.19 -9.78 2.49
C TYR A 60 -8.03 -10.48 1.43
N ASP A 61 -7.41 -10.84 0.31
CA ASP A 61 -8.03 -11.69 -0.69
C ASP A 61 -8.03 -13.17 -0.26
N SER A 62 -8.63 -14.03 -1.07
CA SER A 62 -8.72 -15.47 -0.80
C SER A 62 -7.36 -16.19 -0.76
N LEU A 63 -6.30 -15.58 -1.27
CA LEU A 63 -4.92 -16.06 -1.19
C LEU A 63 -4.14 -15.49 0.00
N GLY A 64 -4.78 -14.64 0.84
CA GLY A 64 -4.17 -14.01 1.98
C GLY A 64 -3.29 -12.79 1.64
N ARG A 65 -3.40 -12.23 0.44
CA ARG A 65 -2.70 -11.00 0.04
C ARG A 65 -3.56 -9.78 0.42
N ILE A 66 -2.94 -8.68 0.78
CA ILE A 66 -3.64 -7.44 1.15
C ILE A 66 -4.39 -6.91 -0.08
N SER A 67 -5.72 -6.81 0.02
CA SER A 67 -6.59 -6.27 -1.03
C SER A 67 -7.02 -4.82 -0.76
N GLU A 68 -7.17 -4.45 0.51
CA GLU A 68 -7.56 -3.10 0.89
C GLU A 68 -6.99 -2.73 2.26
N VAL A 69 -6.54 -1.50 2.41
CA VAL A 69 -6.17 -0.90 3.69
C VAL A 69 -6.75 0.50 3.78
N GLY A 70 -7.04 0.97 4.99
CA GLY A 70 -7.56 2.31 5.19
C GLY A 70 -7.87 2.60 6.65
N GLN A 71 -8.71 3.60 6.86
CA GLN A 71 -9.24 3.95 8.18
C GLN A 71 -10.75 3.72 8.23
N ARG A 72 -11.26 3.40 9.42
CA ARG A 72 -12.69 3.29 9.71
C ARG A 72 -13.06 4.20 10.86
N VAL A 73 -14.11 4.98 10.69
CA VAL A 73 -14.73 5.79 11.74
C VAL A 73 -16.04 5.14 12.12
N THR A 74 -16.23 4.85 13.41
CA THR A 74 -17.38 4.09 13.90
C THR A 74 -17.77 4.51 15.33
N ALA A 75 -19.03 4.29 15.69
CA ALA A 75 -19.52 4.43 17.07
C ALA A 75 -19.31 3.17 17.92
N THR A 76 -18.86 2.06 17.30
CA THR A 76 -18.71 0.76 17.96
C THR A 76 -17.24 0.42 18.14
N ALA A 77 -16.82 0.24 19.40
CA ALA A 77 -15.46 -0.16 19.71
C ALA A 77 -15.16 -1.55 19.17
N MET A 78 -13.91 -1.74 18.64
CA MET A 78 -13.43 -3.05 18.24
C MET A 78 -13.20 -3.95 19.46
N THR A 79 -13.59 -5.21 19.33
CA THR A 79 -13.33 -6.23 20.36
C THR A 79 -12.59 -7.43 19.76
N TRP A 80 -11.99 -8.25 20.62
CA TRP A 80 -11.35 -9.48 20.19
C TRP A 80 -12.33 -10.43 19.47
N ASN A 81 -13.53 -10.61 20.02
CA ASN A 81 -14.53 -11.49 19.41
C ASN A 81 -14.96 -10.98 18.03
N THR A 82 -15.20 -9.69 17.89
CA THR A 82 -15.56 -9.05 16.62
C THR A 82 -14.49 -9.28 15.55
N ALA A 83 -13.22 -9.11 15.88
CA ALA A 83 -12.13 -9.29 14.92
C ALA A 83 -11.89 -10.77 14.56
N PHE A 84 -12.14 -11.67 15.50
CA PHE A 84 -11.90 -13.11 15.35
C PHE A 84 -12.99 -13.80 14.51
N ASP A 85 -14.23 -13.35 14.61
CA ASP A 85 -15.36 -13.87 13.85
C ASP A 85 -15.54 -13.10 12.55
N GLU A 86 -15.60 -13.81 11.42
CA GLU A 86 -15.63 -13.21 10.08
C GLU A 86 -16.95 -12.46 9.84
N ASP A 87 -18.08 -12.98 10.31
CA ASP A 87 -19.40 -12.37 10.15
C ASP A 87 -19.50 -11.10 10.99
N ASP A 88 -19.07 -11.17 12.27
CA ASP A 88 -19.05 -10.01 13.17
C ASP A 88 -18.08 -8.91 12.68
N LEU A 89 -16.95 -9.28 12.11
CA LEU A 89 -16.01 -8.32 11.51
C LEU A 89 -16.60 -7.63 10.29
N ASN A 90 -17.26 -8.39 9.40
CA ASN A 90 -17.93 -7.83 8.23
C ASN A 90 -19.06 -6.89 8.64
N ASP A 91 -19.90 -7.27 9.61
CA ASP A 91 -20.96 -6.41 10.16
C ASP A 91 -20.40 -5.12 10.76
N TRP A 92 -19.26 -5.19 11.46
CA TRP A 92 -18.58 -4.01 12.01
C TRP A 92 -18.03 -3.11 10.89
N LEU A 93 -17.44 -3.67 9.84
CA LEU A 93 -16.97 -2.94 8.68
C LEU A 93 -18.13 -2.25 7.95
N ASP A 94 -19.24 -2.93 7.72
CA ASP A 94 -20.41 -2.39 7.02
C ASP A 94 -21.08 -1.25 7.80
N ASN A 95 -21.02 -1.28 9.13
CA ASN A 95 -21.56 -0.24 10.02
C ASN A 95 -20.54 0.87 10.36
N SER A 96 -19.41 0.93 9.67
CA SER A 96 -18.37 1.94 9.85
C SER A 96 -18.13 2.74 8.55
N THR A 97 -17.65 3.97 8.68
CA THR A 97 -17.35 4.83 7.53
C THR A 97 -15.88 4.67 7.13
N PRO A 98 -15.59 4.21 5.90
CA PRO A 98 -14.23 4.07 5.41
C PRO A 98 -13.65 5.40 4.90
N GLU A 99 -12.38 5.63 5.19
CA GLU A 99 -11.60 6.80 4.76
C GLU A 99 -10.16 6.41 4.43
N GLN A 100 -9.50 7.20 3.60
CA GLN A 100 -8.08 7.04 3.24
C GLN A 100 -7.77 5.62 2.75
N ILE A 101 -8.56 5.13 1.82
CA ILE A 101 -8.56 3.74 1.36
C ILE A 101 -7.51 3.57 0.28
N THR A 102 -6.68 2.53 0.39
CA THR A 102 -5.84 2.05 -0.70
C THR A 102 -6.29 0.64 -1.09
N ARG A 103 -6.71 0.47 -2.34
CA ARG A 103 -7.08 -0.82 -2.92
C ARG A 103 -5.96 -1.35 -3.80
N THR A 104 -5.69 -2.64 -3.69
CA THR A 104 -4.64 -3.33 -4.43
C THR A 104 -5.24 -4.46 -5.26
N TRP A 105 -4.95 -4.46 -6.55
CA TRP A 105 -5.33 -5.51 -7.49
C TRP A 105 -4.12 -6.36 -7.87
N TYR A 106 -4.38 -7.61 -8.16
CA TYR A 106 -3.38 -8.61 -8.52
C TYR A 106 -3.81 -9.36 -9.78
N ASP A 107 -2.85 -9.96 -10.46
CA ASP A 107 -3.04 -10.92 -11.54
C ASP A 107 -3.62 -10.37 -12.85
N THR A 108 -4.50 -9.40 -12.79
CA THR A 108 -5.17 -8.75 -13.94
C THR A 108 -5.14 -7.24 -13.80
N SER A 109 -5.29 -6.50 -14.90
CA SER A 109 -5.39 -5.03 -14.82
C SER A 109 -6.63 -4.62 -13.99
N GLY A 110 -6.44 -3.70 -13.04
CA GLY A 110 -7.52 -3.23 -12.17
C GLY A 110 -8.47 -2.23 -12.87
N PHE A 111 -7.95 -1.48 -13.84
CA PHE A 111 -8.66 -0.41 -14.57
C PHE A 111 -8.39 -0.45 -16.06
N ASP A 112 -9.27 0.17 -16.83
CA ASP A 112 -9.03 0.47 -18.24
C ASP A 112 -8.11 1.69 -18.34
N ILE A 113 -6.86 1.45 -18.74
CA ILE A 113 -5.80 2.45 -18.97
C ILE A 113 -5.39 2.51 -20.45
N SER A 114 -6.24 2.07 -21.35
CA SER A 114 -5.97 2.06 -22.80
C SER A 114 -5.59 3.44 -23.33
N ASN A 115 -6.14 4.51 -22.75
CA ASN A 115 -5.81 5.90 -23.13
C ASN A 115 -4.38 6.32 -22.75
N ALA A 116 -3.71 5.59 -21.86
CA ALA A 116 -2.36 5.92 -21.41
C ALA A 116 -1.28 5.27 -22.28
N ASN A 117 -1.64 4.47 -23.29
CA ASN A 117 -0.71 3.67 -24.10
C ASN A 117 0.27 2.87 -23.23
N PHE A 118 -0.29 2.16 -22.22
CA PHE A 118 0.46 1.40 -21.23
C PHE A 118 -0.04 -0.05 -21.19
N ASP A 119 0.84 -0.97 -21.54
CA ASP A 119 0.56 -2.39 -21.47
C ASP A 119 1.05 -2.98 -20.15
N GLN A 120 0.28 -3.89 -19.58
CA GLN A 120 0.64 -4.62 -18.37
C GLN A 120 0.90 -6.09 -18.68
N ASN A 121 2.12 -6.56 -18.45
CA ASN A 121 2.56 -7.91 -18.71
C ASN A 121 3.02 -8.60 -17.43
N ASN A 122 3.05 -9.94 -17.46
CA ASN A 122 3.60 -10.79 -16.40
C ASN A 122 3.00 -10.55 -15.00
N LEU A 123 1.71 -10.24 -14.91
CA LEU A 123 1.00 -9.85 -13.68
C LEU A 123 0.74 -11.02 -12.71
N ARG A 124 0.88 -12.26 -13.15
CA ARG A 124 0.54 -13.43 -12.34
C ARG A 124 1.27 -13.41 -10.99
N SER A 125 0.49 -13.50 -9.91
CA SER A 125 0.93 -13.44 -8.51
C SER A 125 1.61 -12.12 -8.12
N ARG A 126 1.39 -11.04 -8.89
CA ARG A 126 1.98 -9.71 -8.67
C ARG A 126 0.92 -8.64 -8.59
N VAL A 127 1.24 -7.54 -7.93
CA VAL A 127 0.40 -6.34 -7.91
C VAL A 127 0.31 -5.77 -9.32
N SER A 128 -0.90 -5.61 -9.82
CA SER A 128 -1.15 -4.96 -11.11
C SER A 128 -1.43 -3.47 -10.97
N CYS A 129 -2.16 -3.12 -9.91
CA CYS A 129 -2.54 -1.74 -9.64
C CYS A 129 -2.73 -1.50 -8.15
N MET A 130 -2.44 -0.29 -7.72
CA MET A 130 -2.83 0.25 -6.41
C MET A 130 -3.52 1.59 -6.63
N ALA A 131 -4.71 1.79 -6.05
CA ALA A 131 -5.44 3.05 -6.16
C ALA A 131 -5.84 3.59 -4.81
N TYR A 132 -5.74 4.90 -4.65
CA TYR A 132 -6.09 5.62 -3.42
C TYR A 132 -7.41 6.35 -3.58
N TYR A 133 -8.27 6.22 -2.55
CA TYR A 133 -9.56 6.87 -2.41
C TYR A 133 -9.58 7.63 -1.09
N GLN A 134 -10.02 8.87 -1.11
CA GLN A 134 -10.20 9.66 0.12
C GLN A 134 -11.38 9.13 0.94
N THR A 135 -12.45 8.75 0.26
CA THR A 135 -13.67 8.16 0.81
C THR A 135 -14.08 6.97 -0.04
N ASP A 136 -15.07 6.18 0.39
CA ASP A 136 -15.56 5.01 -0.38
C ASP A 136 -16.44 5.42 -1.58
N ASP A 137 -15.96 6.38 -2.34
CA ASP A 137 -16.56 6.80 -3.59
C ASP A 137 -16.07 5.93 -4.76
N SER A 138 -16.76 6.01 -5.89
CA SER A 138 -16.38 5.30 -7.11
C SER A 138 -15.14 5.86 -7.80
N LEU A 139 -14.66 7.05 -7.38
CA LEU A 139 -13.56 7.77 -8.01
C LEU A 139 -12.32 7.80 -7.10
N TYR A 140 -11.22 7.20 -7.58
CA TYR A 140 -9.92 7.34 -6.94
C TYR A 140 -9.26 8.68 -7.28
N GLN A 141 -8.38 9.15 -6.40
CA GLN A 141 -7.60 10.38 -6.61
C GLN A 141 -6.33 10.12 -7.40
N HIS A 142 -5.67 9.00 -7.14
CA HIS A 142 -4.50 8.56 -7.88
C HIS A 142 -4.38 7.04 -7.88
N ALA A 143 -3.68 6.52 -8.88
CA ALA A 143 -3.36 5.11 -8.98
C ALA A 143 -1.92 4.91 -9.47
N VAL A 144 -1.40 3.72 -9.22
CA VAL A 144 -0.11 3.26 -9.75
C VAL A 144 -0.32 1.91 -10.41
N HIS A 145 0.04 1.81 -11.67
CA HIS A 145 -0.06 0.60 -12.47
C HIS A 145 1.33 0.05 -12.75
N TYR A 146 1.47 -1.27 -12.69
CA TYR A 146 2.74 -1.96 -12.82
C TYR A 146 2.76 -2.88 -14.04
N ASP A 147 3.87 -2.88 -14.74
CA ASP A 147 4.22 -3.81 -15.79
C ASP A 147 5.53 -4.49 -15.42
N TYR A 148 5.66 -5.79 -15.66
CA TYR A 148 6.80 -6.58 -15.21
C TYR A 148 7.50 -7.24 -16.39
N ASP A 149 8.82 -7.38 -16.26
CA ASP A 149 9.62 -8.24 -17.15
C ASP A 149 9.36 -9.73 -16.83
N ILE A 150 9.95 -10.62 -17.64
CA ILE A 150 9.82 -12.07 -17.47
C ILE A 150 10.49 -12.58 -16.17
N HIS A 151 11.41 -11.82 -15.59
CA HIS A 151 12.10 -12.17 -14.35
C HIS A 151 11.32 -11.72 -13.12
N GLY A 152 10.36 -10.80 -13.27
CA GLY A 152 9.52 -10.27 -12.21
C GLY A 152 9.97 -8.93 -11.68
N ASN A 153 10.90 -8.26 -12.32
CA ASN A 153 11.25 -6.88 -12.02
C ASN A 153 10.17 -5.95 -12.60
N VAL A 154 9.93 -4.81 -11.94
CA VAL A 154 9.06 -3.77 -12.49
C VAL A 154 9.75 -3.15 -13.70
N GLN A 155 9.26 -3.44 -14.90
CA GLN A 155 9.81 -2.89 -16.15
C GLN A 155 9.27 -1.48 -16.41
N ASN A 156 7.97 -1.29 -16.20
CA ASN A 156 7.32 0.00 -16.33
C ASN A 156 6.38 0.25 -15.16
N LEU A 157 6.31 1.50 -14.74
CA LEU A 157 5.36 2.00 -13.76
C LEU A 157 4.63 3.20 -14.37
N LEU A 158 3.31 3.17 -14.33
CA LEU A 158 2.47 4.30 -14.72
C LEU A 158 1.78 4.85 -13.48
N ARG A 159 2.05 6.10 -13.14
CA ARG A 159 1.31 6.84 -12.12
C ARG A 159 0.20 7.64 -12.76
N GLU A 160 -1.01 7.46 -12.27
CA GLU A 160 -2.18 8.23 -12.66
C GLU A 160 -2.58 9.18 -11.54
N ILE A 161 -2.85 10.45 -11.90
CA ILE A 161 -3.34 11.50 -10.99
C ILE A 161 -4.57 12.11 -11.64
N THR A 162 -5.76 11.75 -11.15
CA THR A 162 -7.03 12.09 -11.80
C THR A 162 -7.28 13.59 -11.92
N SER A 163 -6.86 14.38 -10.93
CA SER A 163 -7.00 15.83 -10.93
C SER A 163 -6.16 16.53 -12.01
N LEU A 164 -5.16 15.87 -12.60
CA LEU A 164 -4.29 16.43 -13.63
C LEU A 164 -4.70 16.04 -15.05
N HIS A 165 -5.73 15.19 -15.23
CA HIS A 165 -6.21 14.82 -16.57
C HIS A 165 -6.68 16.02 -17.39
N SER A 166 -7.32 17.02 -16.76
CA SER A 166 -7.76 18.24 -17.42
C SER A 166 -6.62 19.10 -17.98
N PHE A 167 -5.38 18.84 -17.56
CA PHE A 167 -4.16 19.53 -18.02
C PHE A 167 -3.32 18.66 -18.95
N GLU A 168 -3.81 17.49 -19.38
CA GLU A 168 -3.06 16.48 -20.15
C GLU A 168 -1.80 15.95 -19.43
N GLN A 169 -1.77 16.07 -18.09
CA GLN A 169 -0.66 15.67 -17.22
C GLN A 169 -1.05 14.54 -16.26
N GLY A 170 -2.18 13.89 -16.51
CA GLY A 170 -2.73 12.87 -15.62
C GLY A 170 -1.89 11.60 -15.51
N TYR A 171 -1.07 11.30 -16.50
CA TYR A 171 -0.23 10.11 -16.53
C TYR A 171 1.26 10.48 -16.48
N LYS A 172 2.01 9.76 -15.62
CA LYS A 172 3.47 9.86 -15.51
C LYS A 172 4.09 8.47 -15.53
N LYS A 173 4.92 8.22 -16.54
CA LYS A 173 5.56 6.92 -16.76
C LYS A 173 6.99 6.91 -16.27
N VAL A 174 7.40 5.81 -15.63
CA VAL A 174 8.78 5.50 -15.28
C VAL A 174 9.12 4.13 -15.87
N SER A 175 10.20 4.04 -16.61
CA SER A 175 10.70 2.79 -17.20
C SER A 175 12.06 2.44 -16.61
N TYR A 176 12.32 1.16 -16.41
CA TYR A 176 13.55 0.64 -15.84
C TYR A 176 14.25 -0.29 -16.83
N ASP A 177 15.56 -0.13 -16.98
CA ASP A 177 16.43 -1.03 -17.71
C ASP A 177 17.36 -1.75 -16.73
N TYR A 178 17.38 -3.07 -16.81
CA TYR A 178 18.13 -3.92 -15.89
C TYR A 178 19.27 -4.65 -16.60
N ASP A 179 20.39 -4.79 -15.92
CA ASP A 179 21.42 -5.75 -16.30
C ASP A 179 20.90 -7.18 -16.12
N LEU A 180 20.95 -7.97 -17.18
CA LEU A 180 20.39 -9.33 -17.21
C LEU A 180 21.13 -10.33 -16.31
N VAL A 181 22.35 -10.03 -15.90
CA VAL A 181 23.19 -10.94 -15.11
C VAL A 181 23.13 -10.60 -13.64
N SER A 182 23.36 -9.33 -13.30
CA SER A 182 23.37 -8.86 -11.90
C SER A 182 21.99 -8.52 -11.37
N GLY A 183 21.03 -8.17 -12.24
CA GLY A 183 19.73 -7.62 -11.87
C GLY A 183 19.78 -6.16 -11.41
N ASN A 184 20.93 -5.51 -11.54
CA ASN A 184 21.08 -4.10 -11.21
C ASN A 184 20.31 -3.22 -12.20
N VAL A 185 19.79 -2.09 -11.73
CA VAL A 185 19.18 -1.08 -12.59
C VAL A 185 20.29 -0.28 -13.29
N ASN A 186 20.37 -0.36 -14.60
CA ASN A 186 21.32 0.44 -15.40
C ASN A 186 20.77 1.85 -15.65
N HIS A 187 19.49 1.93 -16.03
CA HIS A 187 18.84 3.18 -16.38
C HIS A 187 17.43 3.27 -15.75
N VAL A 188 17.06 4.49 -15.40
CA VAL A 188 15.69 4.86 -15.07
C VAL A 188 15.28 6.02 -15.99
N TYR A 189 14.24 5.82 -16.77
CA TYR A 189 13.69 6.82 -17.69
C TYR A 189 12.38 7.36 -17.10
N TYR A 190 12.31 8.65 -16.85
CA TYR A 190 11.08 9.34 -16.47
C TYR A 190 10.53 10.06 -17.68
N GLN A 191 9.26 9.83 -18.03
CA GLN A 191 8.54 10.49 -19.13
C GLN A 191 9.36 10.50 -20.43
N ASP A 192 9.92 9.33 -20.80
CA ASP A 192 10.70 9.18 -22.03
C ASP A 192 9.88 9.63 -23.23
N ASP A 193 10.50 10.43 -24.11
CA ASP A 193 9.90 11.11 -25.26
C ASP A 193 8.91 12.26 -24.92
N ASP A 194 8.83 12.72 -23.65
CA ASP A 194 8.01 13.86 -23.26
C ASP A 194 8.86 15.11 -22.90
N VAL A 195 8.22 16.27 -22.77
CA VAL A 195 8.92 17.55 -22.52
C VAL A 195 9.58 17.64 -21.14
N ASP A 196 9.10 16.88 -20.18
CA ASP A 196 9.63 16.80 -18.82
C ASP A 196 10.46 15.52 -18.56
N GLN A 197 10.96 14.89 -19.64
CA GLN A 197 11.78 13.70 -19.56
C GLN A 197 13.10 13.95 -18.83
N PHE A 198 13.54 12.95 -18.07
CA PHE A 198 14.91 12.85 -17.59
C PHE A 198 15.33 11.38 -17.41
N THR A 199 16.63 11.16 -17.40
CA THR A 199 17.20 9.82 -17.29
C THR A 199 18.25 9.78 -16.18
N HIS A 200 18.20 8.74 -15.35
CA HIS A 200 19.30 8.40 -14.46
C HIS A 200 20.08 7.20 -15.01
N ASN A 201 21.41 7.33 -15.08
CA ASN A 201 22.33 6.25 -15.44
C ASN A 201 23.07 5.84 -14.18
N TYR A 202 23.06 4.54 -13.89
CA TYR A 202 23.71 3.98 -12.70
C TYR A 202 24.93 3.17 -13.11
N LEU A 203 26.05 3.42 -12.48
CA LEU A 203 27.30 2.70 -12.70
C LEU A 203 27.68 1.94 -11.43
N TYR A 204 28.12 0.70 -11.61
CA TYR A 204 28.43 -0.20 -10.52
C TYR A 204 29.87 -0.69 -10.64
N ASP A 205 30.52 -0.93 -9.49
CA ASP A 205 31.82 -1.57 -9.43
C ASP A 205 31.72 -3.10 -9.66
N ALA A 206 32.86 -3.77 -9.67
CA ALA A 206 32.95 -5.22 -9.88
C ALA A 206 32.27 -6.06 -8.78
N ASP A 207 31.97 -5.46 -7.64
CA ASP A 207 31.26 -6.08 -6.50
C ASP A 207 29.75 -5.72 -6.49
N ASN A 208 29.20 -5.15 -7.60
CA ASN A 208 27.83 -4.68 -7.74
C ASN A 208 27.42 -3.56 -6.75
N ARG A 209 28.39 -2.75 -6.30
CA ARG A 209 28.13 -1.57 -5.48
C ARG A 209 27.98 -0.34 -6.37
N LEU A 210 27.00 0.51 -6.08
CA LEU A 210 26.77 1.76 -6.82
C LEU A 210 28.03 2.67 -6.70
N GLU A 211 28.64 3.02 -7.83
CA GLU A 211 29.84 3.86 -7.93
C GLU A 211 29.52 5.28 -8.36
N ASP A 212 28.58 5.44 -9.32
CA ASP A 212 28.23 6.75 -9.88
C ASP A 212 26.77 6.80 -10.33
N VAL A 213 26.15 7.98 -10.28
CA VAL A 213 24.81 8.26 -10.81
C VAL A 213 24.90 9.53 -11.67
N ARG A 214 24.47 9.42 -12.92
CA ARG A 214 24.44 10.53 -13.88
C ARG A 214 23.00 10.80 -14.32
N THR A 215 22.66 12.07 -14.46
CA THR A 215 21.41 12.59 -15.01
C THR A 215 21.68 13.29 -16.35
#